data_046f506ee10881dcc98da1ae07de51f6
#
_entry.id   046f506ee10881dcc98da1ae07de51f6
#
_cell.length_a   1.000
_cell.length_b   1.000
_cell.length_c   1.000
_cell.angle_alpha   90.00
_cell.angle_beta   90.00
_cell.angle_gamma   90.00
#
_symmetry.space_group_name_H-M   'P 1'
#
loop_
_entity.id
_entity.type
_entity.pdbx_description
1 polymer ?
#
loop_
_entity_poly.entity_id
_entity_poly.type
_entity_poly.pdbx_seq_one_letter_code
_entity_poly.pdbx_strand_id
1 'polypeptide(L)'
;EQMLEFMATKCLGTAELTYGSESISLKAPFPRVPMRQAILDHTGFDIKGKSEEELRMECVRQGIEVDESMGKGKLIDELFGEKCEHKYIQPTFITDYPIEMSPLCKRHREDPELTERFELMINGKEIANAYSELNDPIDQRERFEEQLRLSEKGDDEAMFIDQDFLRALEYGMPPTSGMGVGIDRLAMLFTNQSSIQEVLFF
;
A
#
# COMPACT_ATOMS: atom_id res chain seq x y z
N GLU A 1 -3.93 7.00 13.38
CA GLU A 1 -4.88 6.31 14.24
C GLU A 1 -5.68 7.28 15.13
N GLN A 2 -5.04 8.15 15.92
CA GLN A 2 -5.72 9.13 16.79
C GLN A 2 -6.68 10.06 16.02
N MET A 3 -6.34 10.44 14.80
CA MET A 3 -7.22 11.25 13.94
C MET A 3 -8.53 10.51 13.65
N LEU A 4 -8.48 9.22 13.31
CA LEU A 4 -9.68 8.42 13.02
C LEU A 4 -10.54 8.20 14.26
N GLU A 5 -9.94 7.91 15.41
CA GLU A 5 -10.64 7.80 16.69
C GLU A 5 -11.33 9.12 17.07
N PHE A 6 -10.63 10.25 16.91
CA PHE A 6 -11.19 11.58 17.13
C PHE A 6 -12.37 11.87 16.20
N MET A 7 -12.20 11.60 14.88
CA MET A 7 -13.25 11.83 13.90
C MET A 7 -14.48 10.97 14.21
N ALA A 8 -14.31 9.68 14.47
CA ALA A 8 -15.41 8.79 14.82
C ALA A 8 -16.16 9.28 16.06
N THR A 9 -15.44 9.60 17.11
CA THR A 9 -16.03 10.13 18.35
C THR A 9 -16.79 11.44 18.11
N LYS A 10 -16.26 12.34 17.26
CA LYS A 10 -16.92 13.62 16.95
C LYS A 10 -18.14 13.47 16.04
N CYS A 11 -18.06 12.62 15.01
CA CYS A 11 -19.12 12.48 14.01
C CYS A 11 -20.22 11.51 14.46
N LEU A 12 -19.83 10.41 15.14
CA LEU A 12 -20.73 9.30 15.48
C LEU A 12 -21.02 9.20 17.00
N GLY A 13 -20.27 9.94 17.84
CA GLY A 13 -20.37 9.84 19.30
C GLY A 13 -19.67 8.64 19.91
N THR A 14 -19.04 7.80 19.10
CA THR A 14 -18.34 6.58 19.50
C THR A 14 -17.18 6.26 18.56
N ALA A 15 -16.18 5.54 19.04
CA ALA A 15 -15.10 4.99 18.21
C ALA A 15 -15.47 3.61 17.61
N GLU A 16 -16.60 3.05 18.02
CA GLU A 16 -17.12 1.79 17.47
C GLU A 16 -18.15 2.12 16.38
N LEU A 17 -18.03 1.47 15.21
CA LEU A 17 -18.97 1.63 14.11
C LEU A 17 -19.35 0.27 13.52
N THR A 18 -20.46 0.25 12.81
CA THR A 18 -20.89 -0.92 12.04
C THR A 18 -20.73 -0.61 10.55
N TYR A 19 -20.09 -1.53 9.82
CA TYR A 19 -20.00 -1.44 8.37
C TYR A 19 -20.42 -2.77 7.73
N GLY A 20 -21.58 -2.77 7.08
CA GLY A 20 -22.24 -4.00 6.66
C GLY A 20 -22.62 -4.87 7.87
N SER A 21 -22.07 -6.08 7.93
CA SER A 21 -22.22 -7.01 9.06
C SER A 21 -21.12 -6.90 10.12
N GLU A 22 -20.07 -6.14 9.82
CA GLU A 22 -18.86 -6.09 10.65
C GLU A 22 -18.96 -4.97 11.69
N SER A 23 -18.51 -5.28 12.91
CA SER A 23 -18.25 -4.28 13.95
C SER A 23 -16.78 -3.89 13.90
N ILE A 24 -16.49 -2.60 13.69
CA ILE A 24 -15.15 -2.06 13.51
C ILE A 24 -14.84 -1.08 14.63
N SER A 25 -13.70 -1.28 15.29
CA SER A 25 -13.22 -0.38 16.34
C SER A 25 -12.15 0.55 15.79
N LEU A 26 -12.40 1.86 15.82
CA LEU A 26 -11.42 2.89 15.47
C LEU A 26 -10.65 3.39 16.71
N LYS A 27 -10.67 2.63 17.79
CA LYS A 27 -9.95 2.96 19.03
C LYS A 27 -8.45 2.63 18.87
N ALA A 28 -7.61 3.63 19.07
CA ALA A 28 -6.15 3.45 19.03
C ALA A 28 -5.64 2.64 20.26
N PRO A 29 -4.50 1.92 20.14
CA PRO A 29 -3.63 1.81 18.96
C PRO A 29 -4.08 0.70 17.98
N PHE A 30 -3.79 0.91 16.68
CA PHE A 30 -4.00 -0.12 15.66
C PHE A 30 -2.79 -1.06 15.56
N PRO A 31 -2.99 -2.36 15.24
CA PRO A 31 -1.91 -3.28 14.92
C PRO A 31 -1.04 -2.79 13.74
N ARG A 32 0.24 -3.20 13.75
CA ARG A 32 1.19 -2.97 12.68
C ARG A 32 1.74 -4.32 12.24
N VAL A 33 1.57 -4.65 10.97
CA VAL A 33 1.97 -5.94 10.41
C VAL A 33 2.87 -5.69 9.19
N PRO A 34 4.13 -6.12 9.21
CA PRO A 34 4.97 -6.05 8.02
C PRO A 34 4.36 -6.84 6.86
N MET A 35 4.40 -6.32 5.63
CA MET A 35 3.81 -6.97 4.45
C MET A 35 4.32 -8.39 4.27
N ARG A 36 5.63 -8.61 4.43
CA ARG A 36 6.22 -9.95 4.37
C ARG A 36 5.59 -10.91 5.38
N GLN A 37 5.37 -10.44 6.62
CA GLN A 37 4.74 -11.26 7.65
C GLN A 37 3.28 -11.55 7.33
N ALA A 38 2.55 -10.56 6.81
CA ALA A 38 1.17 -10.73 6.36
C ALA A 38 1.06 -11.83 5.28
N ILE A 39 1.94 -11.79 4.28
CA ILE A 39 1.96 -12.82 3.22
C ILE A 39 2.33 -14.19 3.80
N LEU A 40 3.36 -14.26 4.64
CA LEU A 40 3.77 -15.51 5.28
C LEU A 40 2.64 -16.14 6.09
N ASP A 41 1.94 -15.34 6.92
CA ASP A 41 0.88 -15.82 7.81
C ASP A 41 -0.33 -16.37 7.04
N HIS A 42 -0.66 -15.78 5.89
CA HIS A 42 -1.86 -16.14 5.14
C HIS A 42 -1.61 -17.14 4.00
N THR A 43 -0.39 -17.23 3.48
CA THR A 43 -0.05 -18.11 2.36
C THR A 43 0.91 -19.25 2.71
N GLY A 44 1.63 -19.10 3.84
CA GLY A 44 2.74 -19.98 4.21
C GLY A 44 4.02 -19.76 3.39
N PHE A 45 4.07 -18.72 2.52
CA PHE A 45 5.20 -18.43 1.64
C PHE A 45 5.96 -17.19 2.09
N ASP A 46 7.27 -17.34 2.31
CA ASP A 46 8.14 -16.23 2.65
C ASP A 46 8.73 -15.60 1.39
N ILE A 47 8.38 -14.35 1.13
CA ILE A 47 8.84 -13.61 -0.07
C ILE A 47 10.29 -13.13 0.01
N LYS A 48 10.94 -13.20 1.19
CA LYS A 48 12.32 -12.69 1.37
C LYS A 48 13.31 -13.43 0.49
N GLY A 49 14.08 -12.66 -0.29
CA GLY A 49 15.12 -13.20 -1.16
C GLY A 49 14.61 -14.02 -2.34
N LYS A 50 13.29 -14.00 -2.60
CA LYS A 50 12.68 -14.72 -3.71
C LYS A 50 12.92 -14.00 -5.04
N SER A 51 13.20 -14.78 -6.07
CA SER A 51 13.28 -14.31 -7.45
C SER A 51 11.88 -14.05 -8.03
N GLU A 52 11.82 -13.29 -9.12
CA GLU A 52 10.58 -13.04 -9.86
C GLU A 52 9.92 -14.36 -10.30
N GLU A 53 10.72 -15.34 -10.77
CA GLU A 53 10.22 -16.64 -11.19
C GLU A 53 9.62 -17.45 -10.02
N GLU A 54 10.27 -17.46 -8.85
CA GLU A 54 9.73 -18.12 -7.66
C GLU A 54 8.41 -17.50 -7.20
N LEU A 55 8.29 -16.16 -7.24
CA LEU A 55 7.06 -15.44 -6.93
C LEU A 55 5.96 -15.77 -7.94
N ARG A 56 6.28 -15.79 -9.23
CA ARG A 56 5.34 -16.16 -10.30
C ARG A 56 4.81 -17.58 -10.12
N MET A 57 5.69 -18.54 -9.84
CA MET A 57 5.29 -19.92 -9.55
C MET A 57 4.38 -19.99 -8.31
N GLU A 58 4.67 -19.20 -7.28
CA GLU A 58 3.83 -19.16 -6.08
C GLU A 58 2.45 -18.57 -6.37
N CYS A 59 2.36 -17.46 -7.12
CA CYS A 59 1.08 -16.89 -7.54
C CYS A 59 0.22 -17.92 -8.28
N VAL A 60 0.81 -18.63 -9.26
CA VAL A 60 0.13 -19.72 -9.98
C VAL A 60 -0.32 -20.83 -9.02
N ARG A 61 0.54 -21.25 -8.09
CA ARG A 61 0.21 -22.26 -7.07
C ARG A 61 -0.98 -21.83 -6.20
N GLN A 62 -1.09 -20.55 -5.92
CA GLN A 62 -2.19 -19.95 -5.16
C GLN A 62 -3.45 -19.70 -6.00
N GLY A 63 -3.42 -19.99 -7.30
CA GLY A 63 -4.55 -19.77 -8.22
C GLY A 63 -4.74 -18.32 -8.63
N ILE A 64 -3.67 -17.51 -8.57
CA ILE A 64 -3.65 -16.12 -9.02
C ILE A 64 -3.26 -16.09 -10.48
N GLU A 65 -4.01 -15.36 -11.31
CA GLU A 65 -3.67 -15.14 -12.71
C GLU A 65 -2.47 -14.20 -12.81
N VAL A 66 -1.47 -14.62 -13.59
CA VAL A 66 -0.25 -13.84 -13.82
C VAL A 66 0.10 -13.83 -15.30
N ASP A 67 0.64 -12.73 -15.77
CA ASP A 67 1.17 -12.61 -17.13
C ASP A 67 2.69 -12.34 -17.13
N GLU A 68 3.30 -12.40 -18.31
CA GLU A 68 4.74 -12.27 -18.48
C GLU A 68 5.28 -10.86 -18.22
N SER A 69 4.42 -9.83 -18.24
CA SER A 69 4.79 -8.43 -18.01
C SER A 69 4.98 -8.12 -16.53
N MET A 70 4.33 -8.87 -15.65
CA MET A 70 4.37 -8.66 -14.21
C MET A 70 5.77 -8.83 -13.66
N GLY A 71 6.37 -7.74 -13.19
CA GLY A 71 7.63 -7.76 -12.45
C GLY A 71 7.46 -8.20 -10.99
N LYS A 72 8.57 -8.30 -10.28
CA LYS A 72 8.62 -8.78 -8.88
C LYS A 72 7.65 -8.01 -7.96
N GLY A 73 7.60 -6.67 -8.08
CA GLY A 73 6.71 -5.83 -7.26
C GLY A 73 5.25 -6.16 -7.50
N LYS A 74 4.82 -6.26 -8.76
CA LYS A 74 3.43 -6.59 -9.13
C LYS A 74 3.03 -7.99 -8.64
N LEU A 75 3.90 -8.98 -8.76
CA LEU A 75 3.64 -10.33 -8.27
C LEU A 75 3.43 -10.39 -6.75
N ILE A 76 4.18 -9.58 -5.99
CA ILE A 76 3.98 -9.46 -4.53
C ILE A 76 2.66 -8.76 -4.22
N ASP A 77 2.32 -7.71 -4.98
CA ASP A 77 1.07 -6.98 -4.87
C ASP A 77 -0.14 -7.88 -5.11
N GLU A 78 -0.15 -8.63 -6.19
CA GLU A 78 -1.20 -9.61 -6.50
C GLU A 78 -1.33 -10.68 -5.41
N LEU A 79 -0.19 -11.19 -4.90
CA LEU A 79 -0.21 -12.19 -3.84
C LEU A 79 -0.82 -11.62 -2.54
N PHE A 80 -0.47 -10.38 -2.18
CA PHE A 80 -1.04 -9.70 -1.02
C PHE A 80 -2.53 -9.38 -1.23
N GLY A 81 -2.90 -8.75 -2.34
CA GLY A 81 -4.27 -8.37 -2.67
C GLY A 81 -5.22 -9.55 -2.63
N GLU A 82 -4.88 -10.62 -3.34
CA GLU A 82 -5.75 -11.79 -3.47
C GLU A 82 -5.83 -12.66 -2.19
N LYS A 83 -4.76 -12.75 -1.41
CA LYS A 83 -4.70 -13.70 -0.28
C LYS A 83 -4.74 -13.08 1.09
N CYS A 84 -4.36 -11.81 1.25
CA CYS A 84 -4.18 -11.19 2.55
C CYS A 84 -5.15 -10.02 2.81
N GLU A 85 -5.36 -9.13 1.83
CA GLU A 85 -6.05 -7.86 2.00
C GLU A 85 -7.42 -8.01 2.67
N HIS A 86 -8.24 -8.94 2.17
CA HIS A 86 -9.58 -9.21 2.67
C HIS A 86 -9.65 -9.76 4.10
N LYS A 87 -8.51 -10.13 4.70
CA LYS A 87 -8.42 -10.60 6.10
C LYS A 87 -8.38 -9.46 7.11
N TYR A 88 -8.01 -8.25 6.69
CA TYR A 88 -7.85 -7.10 7.55
C TYR A 88 -9.16 -6.34 7.73
N ILE A 89 -10.09 -6.91 8.50
CA ILE A 89 -11.38 -6.29 8.82
C ILE A 89 -11.19 -5.13 9.80
N GLN A 90 -10.45 -5.37 10.89
CA GLN A 90 -10.13 -4.32 11.86
C GLN A 90 -9.00 -3.42 11.34
N PRO A 91 -8.99 -2.13 11.74
CA PRO A 91 -7.93 -1.19 11.36
C PRO A 91 -6.55 -1.78 11.64
N THR A 92 -5.76 -1.95 10.59
CA THR A 92 -4.41 -2.52 10.66
C THR A 92 -3.49 -1.78 9.72
N PHE A 93 -2.33 -1.36 10.21
CA PHE A 93 -1.27 -0.84 9.37
C PHE A 93 -0.47 -1.99 8.77
N ILE A 94 -0.44 -2.07 7.45
CA ILE A 94 0.52 -2.90 6.73
C ILE A 94 1.76 -2.04 6.50
N THR A 95 2.92 -2.53 6.94
CA THR A 95 4.18 -1.76 6.94
C THR A 95 5.26 -2.45 6.13
N ASP A 96 6.39 -1.78 5.95
CA ASP A 96 7.62 -2.37 5.41
C ASP A 96 7.42 -2.98 4.02
N TYR A 97 6.89 -2.17 3.11
CA TYR A 97 6.66 -2.55 1.72
C TYR A 97 7.97 -2.81 0.98
N PRO A 98 8.04 -3.86 0.14
CA PRO A 98 9.17 -4.07 -0.75
C PRO A 98 9.46 -2.87 -1.65
N ILE A 99 10.74 -2.66 -1.90
CA ILE A 99 11.23 -1.52 -2.68
C ILE A 99 10.67 -1.51 -4.11
N GLU A 100 10.47 -2.69 -4.68
CA GLU A 100 9.95 -2.89 -6.03
C GLU A 100 8.50 -2.40 -6.19
N MET A 101 7.74 -2.32 -5.10
CA MET A 101 6.35 -1.84 -5.07
C MET A 101 6.24 -0.35 -4.78
N SER A 102 7.34 0.34 -4.52
CA SER A 102 7.30 1.66 -3.89
C SER A 102 8.30 2.64 -4.52
N PRO A 103 8.14 3.00 -5.82
CA PRO A 103 9.14 3.77 -6.57
C PRO A 103 9.37 5.20 -6.06
N LEU A 104 8.45 5.77 -5.29
CA LEU A 104 8.55 7.13 -4.73
C LEU A 104 8.91 7.15 -3.24
N CYS A 105 9.07 5.98 -2.63
CA CYS A 105 9.29 5.86 -1.20
C CYS A 105 10.77 5.75 -0.85
N LYS A 106 11.16 6.40 0.24
CA LYS A 106 12.51 6.29 0.78
C LYS A 106 12.80 4.87 1.26
N ARG A 107 14.03 4.40 1.03
CA ARG A 107 14.51 3.10 1.54
C ARG A 107 14.38 3.04 3.05
N HIS A 108 14.02 1.87 3.56
CA HIS A 108 14.01 1.63 5.00
C HIS A 108 15.42 1.73 5.57
N ARG A 109 15.54 2.29 6.80
CA ARG A 109 16.83 2.59 7.44
C ARG A 109 17.67 1.37 7.77
N GLU A 110 17.01 0.24 8.07
CA GLU A 110 17.66 -0.98 8.53
C GLU A 110 17.72 -2.07 7.45
N ASP A 111 16.80 -2.05 6.49
CA ASP A 111 16.72 -3.05 5.41
C ASP A 111 16.52 -2.36 4.05
N PRO A 112 17.57 -2.31 3.20
CA PRO A 112 17.51 -1.61 1.91
C PRO A 112 16.59 -2.28 0.87
N GLU A 113 16.10 -3.51 1.12
CA GLU A 113 15.10 -4.18 0.27
C GLU A 113 13.67 -3.71 0.56
N LEU A 114 13.49 -2.90 1.62
CA LEU A 114 12.20 -2.37 2.06
C LEU A 114 12.15 -0.85 1.94
N THR A 115 10.95 -0.31 2.13
CA THR A 115 10.69 1.13 2.17
C THR A 115 10.02 1.55 3.47
N GLU A 116 10.18 2.83 3.87
CA GLU A 116 9.46 3.45 4.98
C GLU A 116 8.04 3.84 4.53
N ARG A 117 7.18 2.82 4.29
CA ARG A 117 5.80 2.97 3.82
C ARG A 117 4.85 2.19 4.71
N PHE A 118 3.65 2.71 4.88
CA PHE A 118 2.53 1.94 5.39
C PHE A 118 1.26 2.22 4.60
N GLU A 119 0.36 1.25 4.62
CA GLU A 119 -1.04 1.44 4.26
C GLU A 119 -1.92 1.10 5.46
N LEU A 120 -3.00 1.85 5.64
CA LEU A 120 -4.02 1.54 6.62
C LEU A 120 -5.14 0.76 5.95
N MET A 121 -5.28 -0.49 6.36
CA MET A 121 -6.36 -1.38 5.92
C MET A 121 -7.52 -1.35 6.91
N ILE A 122 -8.75 -1.20 6.41
CA ILE A 122 -9.98 -1.36 7.18
C ILE A 122 -11.00 -2.06 6.28
N ASN A 123 -11.60 -3.13 6.77
CA ASN A 123 -12.58 -3.94 6.05
C ASN A 123 -12.10 -4.39 4.66
N GLY A 124 -10.86 -4.87 4.59
CA GLY A 124 -10.24 -5.34 3.37
C GLY A 124 -10.03 -4.25 2.31
N LYS A 125 -9.90 -2.99 2.73
CA LYS A 125 -9.67 -1.85 1.81
C LYS A 125 -8.62 -0.91 2.36
N GLU A 126 -7.75 -0.43 1.48
CA GLU A 126 -6.85 0.67 1.77
C GLU A 126 -7.64 1.95 2.06
N ILE A 127 -7.45 2.52 3.25
CA ILE A 127 -8.05 3.79 3.68
C ILE A 127 -7.06 4.94 3.60
N ALA A 128 -5.78 4.64 3.88
CA ALA A 128 -4.70 5.62 3.78
C ALA A 128 -3.40 4.95 3.37
N ASN A 129 -2.55 5.72 2.70
CA ASN A 129 -1.21 5.34 2.28
C ASN A 129 -0.24 6.46 2.66
N ALA A 130 0.88 6.13 3.28
CA ALA A 130 1.85 7.11 3.73
C ALA A 130 3.26 6.56 3.68
N TYR A 131 4.22 7.43 3.41
CA TYR A 131 5.64 7.05 3.36
C TYR A 131 6.57 8.23 3.62
N SER A 132 7.81 7.90 3.97
CA SER A 132 8.91 8.86 3.88
C SER A 132 9.21 9.11 2.41
N GLU A 133 9.14 10.36 1.97
CA GLU A 133 9.38 10.74 0.58
C GLU A 133 10.81 10.45 0.18
N LEU A 134 10.99 9.86 -1.00
CA LEU A 134 12.31 9.69 -1.59
C LEU A 134 12.81 11.06 -2.07
N ASN A 135 13.83 11.59 -1.38
CA ASN A 135 14.37 12.93 -1.60
C ASN A 135 15.80 12.92 -2.17
N ASP A 136 16.30 11.75 -2.59
CA ASP A 136 17.56 11.60 -3.31
C ASP A 136 17.28 11.53 -4.82
N PRO A 137 17.70 12.54 -5.62
CA PRO A 137 17.43 12.56 -7.06
C PRO A 137 18.15 11.44 -7.83
N ILE A 138 19.25 10.91 -7.29
CA ILE A 138 19.99 9.81 -7.93
C ILE A 138 19.21 8.51 -7.76
N ASP A 139 18.84 8.15 -6.52
CA ASP A 139 18.01 6.97 -6.22
C ASP A 139 16.66 7.07 -6.96
N GLN A 140 16.04 8.26 -6.99
CA GLN A 140 14.78 8.44 -7.71
C GLN A 140 14.91 8.19 -9.22
N ARG A 141 16.00 8.62 -9.84
CA ARG A 141 16.27 8.34 -11.25
C ARG A 141 16.40 6.84 -11.51
N GLU A 142 17.16 6.13 -10.67
CA GLU A 142 17.32 4.67 -10.75
C GLU A 142 15.97 3.94 -10.66
N ARG A 143 15.08 4.40 -9.75
CA ARG A 143 13.71 3.84 -9.62
C ARG A 143 12.88 4.07 -10.88
N PHE A 144 12.91 5.26 -11.45
CA PHE A 144 12.19 5.55 -12.70
C PHE A 144 12.75 4.75 -13.89
N GLU A 145 14.05 4.54 -13.97
CA GLU A 145 14.66 3.71 -14.99
C GLU A 145 14.22 2.24 -14.87
N GLU A 146 14.07 1.73 -13.66
CA GLU A 146 13.53 0.39 -13.44
C GLU A 146 12.05 0.30 -13.84
N GLN A 147 11.23 1.28 -13.46
CA GLN A 147 9.84 1.37 -13.91
C GLN A 147 9.72 1.42 -15.43
N LEU A 148 10.58 2.19 -16.11
CA LEU A 148 10.60 2.24 -17.58
C LEU A 148 10.88 0.86 -18.20
N ARG A 149 11.81 0.08 -17.62
CA ARG A 149 12.08 -1.29 -18.10
C ARG A 149 10.87 -2.22 -17.93
N LEU A 150 10.07 -2.03 -16.87
CA LEU A 150 8.82 -2.79 -16.69
C LEU A 150 7.77 -2.37 -17.73
N SER A 151 7.63 -1.07 -17.98
CA SER A 151 6.74 -0.56 -19.04
C SER A 151 7.09 -1.12 -20.44
N GLU A 152 8.38 -1.20 -20.76
CA GLU A 152 8.85 -1.79 -22.03
C GLU A 152 8.53 -3.29 -22.16
N LYS A 153 8.32 -3.99 -21.02
CA LYS A 153 7.85 -5.38 -21.00
C LYS A 153 6.32 -5.50 -21.08
N GLY A 154 5.59 -4.38 -21.07
CA GLY A 154 4.14 -4.33 -21.19
C GLY A 154 3.40 -4.10 -19.88
N ASP A 155 4.07 -3.65 -18.83
CA ASP A 155 3.41 -3.21 -17.60
C ASP A 155 2.82 -1.80 -17.80
N ASP A 156 1.51 -1.73 -17.99
CA ASP A 156 0.77 -0.48 -18.25
C ASP A 156 0.67 0.43 -17.02
N GLU A 157 0.95 -0.07 -15.82
CA GLU A 157 0.94 0.69 -14.57
C GLU A 157 2.30 1.31 -14.24
N ALA A 158 3.36 0.92 -14.97
CA ALA A 158 4.71 1.40 -14.73
C ALA A 158 4.88 2.88 -15.07
N MET A 159 5.62 3.59 -14.21
CA MET A 159 5.82 5.04 -14.32
C MET A 159 6.85 5.38 -15.40
N PHE A 160 6.62 6.51 -16.08
CA PHE A 160 7.61 7.11 -17.00
C PHE A 160 8.60 8.01 -16.23
N ILE A 161 9.74 8.33 -16.86
CA ILE A 161 10.73 9.23 -16.27
C ILE A 161 10.25 10.68 -16.36
N ASP A 162 9.89 11.27 -15.22
CA ASP A 162 9.55 12.68 -15.10
C ASP A 162 10.82 13.51 -14.82
N GLN A 163 11.34 14.16 -15.86
CA GLN A 163 12.56 14.97 -15.78
C GLN A 163 12.36 16.25 -14.96
N ASP A 164 11.16 16.83 -14.94
CA ASP A 164 10.89 18.04 -14.16
C ASP A 164 10.77 17.70 -12.68
N PHE A 165 10.21 16.54 -12.35
CA PHE A 165 10.19 16.02 -10.99
C PHE A 165 11.63 15.77 -10.47
N LEU A 166 12.50 15.11 -11.25
CA LEU A 166 13.89 14.89 -10.89
C LEU A 166 14.64 16.21 -10.69
N ARG A 167 14.44 17.17 -11.60
CA ARG A 167 15.04 18.50 -11.48
C ARG A 167 14.56 19.22 -10.21
N ALA A 168 13.30 19.10 -9.85
CA ALA A 168 12.77 19.67 -8.60
C ALA A 168 13.47 19.09 -7.37
N LEU A 169 13.73 17.77 -7.34
CA LEU A 169 14.50 17.12 -6.28
C LEU A 169 15.94 17.62 -6.20
N GLU A 170 16.58 17.91 -7.34
CA GLU A 170 17.96 18.45 -7.39
C GLU A 170 18.09 19.83 -6.74
N TYR A 171 17.02 20.64 -6.70
CA TYR A 171 17.00 21.91 -5.96
C TYR A 171 16.99 21.72 -4.44
N GLY A 172 16.69 20.52 -3.98
CA GLY A 172 16.71 20.10 -2.59
C GLY A 172 15.32 19.95 -1.98
N MET A 173 15.02 18.72 -1.59
CA MET A 173 13.82 18.38 -0.81
C MET A 173 14.23 18.02 0.61
N PRO A 174 13.74 18.71 1.65
CA PRO A 174 14.05 18.34 3.03
C PRO A 174 13.44 16.96 3.37
N PRO A 175 13.90 16.31 4.45
CA PRO A 175 13.23 15.11 4.97
C PRO A 175 11.75 15.39 5.19
N THR A 176 10.90 14.65 4.49
CA THR A 176 9.45 14.87 4.43
C THR A 176 8.76 13.52 4.47
N SER A 177 7.58 13.48 5.07
CA SER A 177 6.65 12.37 4.93
C SER A 177 5.33 12.87 4.35
N GLY A 178 4.76 12.11 3.43
CA GLY A 178 3.46 12.36 2.83
C GLY A 178 2.43 11.32 3.28
N MET A 179 1.17 11.70 3.27
CA MET A 179 0.06 10.79 3.53
C MET A 179 -1.13 11.13 2.64
N GLY A 180 -1.61 10.14 1.90
CA GLY A 180 -2.90 10.18 1.23
C GLY A 180 -3.97 9.48 2.08
N VAL A 181 -5.16 10.09 2.15
CA VAL A 181 -6.33 9.52 2.83
C VAL A 181 -7.52 9.51 1.88
N GLY A 182 -8.12 8.35 1.68
CA GLY A 182 -9.30 8.18 0.84
C GLY A 182 -10.55 8.73 1.52
N ILE A 183 -10.88 9.99 1.28
CA ILE A 183 -12.02 10.67 1.93
C ILE A 183 -13.33 9.97 1.59
N ASP A 184 -13.54 9.56 0.34
CA ASP A 184 -14.74 8.84 -0.07
C ASP A 184 -14.85 7.48 0.63
N ARG A 185 -13.75 6.74 0.75
CA ARG A 185 -13.70 5.47 1.49
C ARG A 185 -14.00 5.68 2.98
N LEU A 186 -13.49 6.77 3.59
CA LEU A 186 -13.84 7.14 4.96
C LEU A 186 -15.31 7.50 5.09
N ALA A 187 -15.85 8.27 4.15
CA ALA A 187 -17.28 8.63 4.14
C ALA A 187 -18.15 7.37 4.05
N MET A 188 -17.82 6.42 3.16
CA MET A 188 -18.50 5.11 3.07
C MET A 188 -18.47 4.38 4.42
N LEU A 189 -17.32 4.31 5.06
CA LEU A 189 -17.14 3.64 6.34
C LEU A 189 -18.00 4.28 7.44
N PHE A 190 -17.98 5.61 7.55
CA PHE A 190 -18.68 6.37 8.59
C PHE A 190 -20.20 6.41 8.38
N THR A 191 -20.68 6.29 7.15
CA THR A 191 -22.10 6.32 6.80
C THR A 191 -22.68 4.94 6.51
N ASN A 192 -21.88 3.87 6.68
CA ASN A 192 -22.28 2.50 6.37
C ASN A 192 -22.76 2.32 4.93
N GLN A 193 -22.10 2.93 3.95
CA GLN A 193 -22.43 2.81 2.54
C GLN A 193 -21.47 1.86 1.83
N SER A 194 -22.00 0.93 1.04
CA SER A 194 -21.19 -0.08 0.33
C SER A 194 -20.68 0.41 -1.03
N SER A 195 -21.27 1.47 -1.59
CA SER A 195 -20.91 2.05 -2.89
C SER A 195 -20.39 3.47 -2.74
N ILE A 196 -19.35 3.80 -3.48
CA ILE A 196 -18.81 5.16 -3.54
C ILE A 196 -19.82 6.15 -4.11
N GLN A 197 -20.73 5.70 -4.97
CA GLN A 197 -21.79 6.54 -5.55
C GLN A 197 -22.72 7.13 -4.49
N GLU A 198 -22.88 6.46 -3.35
CA GLU A 198 -23.74 6.93 -2.25
C GLU A 198 -23.12 8.07 -1.43
N VAL A 199 -21.83 8.35 -1.63
CA VAL A 199 -21.09 9.39 -0.88
C VAL A 199 -20.53 10.50 -1.78
N LEU A 200 -20.69 10.40 -3.09
CA LEU A 200 -20.31 11.45 -4.03
C LEU A 200 -21.43 12.51 -4.12
N PHE A 201 -21.03 13.78 -4.20
CA PHE A 201 -21.98 14.90 -4.34
C PHE A 201 -22.31 15.27 -5.80
N PHE A 202 -21.61 14.68 -6.78
CA PHE A 202 -21.76 14.99 -8.21
C PHE A 202 -21.37 13.81 -9.07
#